data_17214783fc4a4774daca11f06541152d
#
_entry.id   17214783fc4a4774daca11f06541152d
#
_cell.length_a   1.000
_cell.length_b   1.000
_cell.length_c   1.000
_cell.angle_alpha   90.00
_cell.angle_beta   90.00
_cell.angle_gamma   90.00
#
_symmetry.space_group_name_H-M   'P 1'
#
loop_
_entity.id
_entity.type
_entity.pdbx_description
1 polymer ?
#
loop_
_entity_poly.entity_id
_entity_poly.type
_entity_poly.pdbx_seq_one_letter_code
_entity_poly.pdbx_strand_id
1 'polypeptide(L)'
;MLVNCIVVAMVVISLSSSASAEPARILALGDSITAGYGLAPQEALPVKLEARLAADGFDAQVINAGVSGDTTAGGLSRLAWALGDKPLPGYAMVELGANDMLRGLDPKEAEANLDQILSRLTDAGVKTLLVGMRAPGNWGRDYQEAFDAIYPKLADKYRVPLYPFLLDGVALDPKLNQGDGLHPNADGVMVIVGRLAPMVESLLQGAHSKAVNKD
;
A
#
# COMPACT_ATOMS: atom_id res chain seq x y z
N MET A 1 25.47 -7.93 -75.39
CA MET A 1 25.93 -8.09 -73.99
C MET A 1 24.93 -7.39 -73.13
N LEU A 2 24.03 -8.18 -72.49
CA LEU A 2 23.08 -7.63 -71.50
C LEU A 2 23.71 -7.77 -70.10
N VAL A 3 23.87 -6.62 -69.43
CA VAL A 3 24.34 -6.60 -68.03
C VAL A 3 23.09 -6.66 -67.11
N ASN A 4 22.95 -7.79 -66.41
CA ASN A 4 21.91 -7.95 -65.37
C ASN A 4 22.36 -7.28 -64.08
N CYS A 5 21.73 -6.15 -63.68
CA CYS A 5 21.91 -5.57 -62.36
C CYS A 5 20.98 -6.28 -61.36
N ILE A 6 21.56 -7.08 -60.46
CA ILE A 6 20.83 -7.67 -59.31
C ILE A 6 20.80 -6.59 -58.19
N VAL A 7 19.61 -6.07 -57.92
CA VAL A 7 19.38 -5.18 -56.76
C VAL A 7 19.12 -6.06 -55.54
N VAL A 8 20.08 -6.13 -54.63
CA VAL A 8 19.93 -6.80 -53.34
C VAL A 8 19.23 -5.81 -52.37
N ALA A 9 17.97 -6.04 -52.09
CA ALA A 9 17.23 -5.30 -51.07
C ALA A 9 17.67 -5.77 -49.68
N MET A 10 18.42 -4.97 -48.96
CA MET A 10 18.71 -5.20 -47.53
C MET A 10 17.46 -4.89 -46.72
N VAL A 11 16.84 -5.91 -46.17
CA VAL A 11 15.77 -5.76 -45.16
C VAL A 11 16.43 -5.49 -43.82
N VAL A 12 16.39 -4.24 -43.36
CA VAL A 12 16.83 -3.85 -42.02
C VAL A 12 15.70 -4.21 -41.04
N ILE A 13 15.85 -5.32 -40.33
CA ILE A 13 14.95 -5.68 -39.23
C ILE A 13 15.35 -4.82 -38.02
N SER A 14 14.59 -3.76 -37.77
CA SER A 14 14.72 -2.97 -36.54
C SER A 14 14.19 -3.80 -35.36
N LEU A 15 15.08 -4.41 -34.59
CA LEU A 15 14.77 -4.97 -33.28
C LEU A 15 14.46 -3.82 -32.32
N SER A 16 13.19 -3.50 -32.17
CA SER A 16 12.72 -2.62 -31.12
C SER A 16 12.98 -3.33 -29.79
N SER A 17 14.04 -2.98 -29.09
CA SER A 17 14.27 -3.40 -27.71
C SER A 17 13.21 -2.72 -26.87
N SER A 18 12.18 -3.46 -26.48
CA SER A 18 11.24 -3.01 -25.45
C SER A 18 12.03 -2.90 -24.15
N ALA A 19 12.44 -1.67 -23.79
CA ALA A 19 12.94 -1.42 -22.45
C ALA A 19 11.80 -1.82 -21.49
N SER A 20 12.00 -2.88 -20.70
CA SER A 20 11.09 -3.22 -19.62
C SER A 20 11.02 -2.00 -18.69
N ALA A 21 9.85 -1.44 -18.51
CA ALA A 21 9.65 -0.38 -17.54
C ALA A 21 10.02 -0.93 -16.15
N GLU A 22 10.66 -0.11 -15.32
CA GLU A 22 10.95 -0.53 -13.95
C GLU A 22 9.65 -0.81 -13.18
N PRO A 23 9.63 -1.83 -12.30
CA PRO A 23 8.45 -2.18 -11.53
C PRO A 23 7.94 -1.01 -10.71
N ALA A 24 6.63 -0.88 -10.59
CA ALA A 24 6.01 0.12 -9.73
C ALA A 24 6.38 -0.16 -8.26
N ARG A 25 7.05 0.79 -7.59
CA ARG A 25 7.48 0.63 -6.19
C ARG A 25 6.42 1.18 -5.24
N ILE A 26 5.91 0.31 -4.36
CA ILE A 26 4.86 0.61 -3.37
C ILE A 26 5.46 0.48 -1.97
N LEU A 27 5.52 1.57 -1.22
CA LEU A 27 5.90 1.55 0.18
C LEU A 27 4.70 1.10 1.03
N ALA A 28 4.79 -0.03 1.71
CA ALA A 28 3.81 -0.45 2.71
C ALA A 28 4.27 0.03 4.09
N LEU A 29 3.86 1.25 4.46
CA LEU A 29 4.13 1.84 5.78
C LEU A 29 3.05 1.40 6.76
N GLY A 30 3.41 0.59 7.74
CA GLY A 30 2.43 0.03 8.67
C GLY A 30 3.02 -0.48 9.98
N ASP A 31 2.21 -1.20 10.71
CA ASP A 31 2.57 -1.77 12.00
C ASP A 31 2.86 -3.29 11.93
N SER A 32 2.41 -4.05 12.93
CA SER A 32 2.61 -5.50 13.04
C SER A 32 1.90 -6.29 11.94
N ILE A 33 0.74 -5.83 11.45
CA ILE A 33 0.00 -6.51 10.38
C ILE A 33 0.78 -6.41 9.07
N THR A 34 1.26 -5.23 8.73
CA THR A 34 2.14 -5.02 7.58
C THR A 34 3.47 -5.75 7.74
N ALA A 35 4.08 -5.74 8.94
CA ALA A 35 5.34 -6.46 9.20
C ALA A 35 5.22 -7.98 9.00
N GLY A 36 4.03 -8.55 9.19
CA GLY A 36 3.80 -10.00 9.16
C GLY A 36 4.11 -10.65 10.51
N TYR A 37 3.77 -9.98 11.61
CA TYR A 37 3.99 -10.50 12.98
C TYR A 37 3.41 -11.91 13.16
N GLY A 38 4.23 -12.82 13.68
CA GLY A 38 3.84 -14.20 13.95
C GLY A 38 3.69 -15.11 12.72
N LEU A 39 3.98 -14.60 11.53
CA LEU A 39 3.89 -15.33 10.25
C LEU A 39 5.28 -15.67 9.71
N ALA A 40 5.34 -16.68 8.85
CA ALA A 40 6.53 -16.90 8.04
C ALA A 40 6.72 -15.72 7.06
N PRO A 41 7.96 -15.32 6.72
CA PRO A 41 8.21 -14.14 5.88
C PRO A 41 7.44 -14.12 4.55
N GLN A 42 7.26 -15.29 3.93
CA GLN A 42 6.50 -15.44 2.68
C GLN A 42 4.97 -15.31 2.84
N GLU A 43 4.46 -15.26 4.06
CA GLU A 43 3.05 -15.09 4.40
C GLU A 43 2.69 -13.65 4.79
N ALA A 44 3.69 -12.78 4.92
CA ALA A 44 3.49 -11.37 5.25
C ALA A 44 2.62 -10.67 4.20
N LEU A 45 1.77 -9.75 4.65
CA LEU A 45 0.84 -9.00 3.80
C LEU A 45 1.50 -8.37 2.56
N PRO A 46 2.65 -7.67 2.64
CA PRO A 46 3.28 -7.08 1.46
C PRO A 46 3.71 -8.12 0.42
N VAL A 47 4.23 -9.28 0.86
CA VAL A 47 4.66 -10.36 -0.04
C VAL A 47 3.48 -11.01 -0.75
N LYS A 48 2.39 -11.26 -0.03
CA LYS A 48 1.16 -11.81 -0.62
C LYS A 48 0.48 -10.82 -1.57
N LEU A 49 0.52 -9.53 -1.23
CA LEU A 49 -0.01 -8.48 -2.10
C LEU A 49 0.81 -8.37 -3.38
N GLU A 50 2.14 -8.38 -3.31
CA GLU A 50 3.02 -8.37 -4.48
C GLU A 50 2.73 -9.57 -5.40
N ALA A 51 2.65 -10.78 -4.83
CA ALA A 51 2.34 -11.99 -5.58
C ALA A 51 0.95 -11.92 -6.25
N ARG A 52 -0.04 -11.32 -5.59
CA ARG A 52 -1.37 -11.11 -6.14
C ARG A 52 -1.35 -10.11 -7.29
N LEU A 53 -0.70 -8.97 -7.12
CA LEU A 53 -0.54 -7.96 -8.18
C LEU A 53 0.14 -8.55 -9.41
N ALA A 54 1.19 -9.35 -9.22
CA ALA A 54 1.87 -10.04 -10.32
C ALA A 54 0.95 -11.03 -11.05
N ALA A 55 0.13 -11.79 -10.32
CA ALA A 55 -0.85 -12.71 -10.91
C ALA A 55 -1.93 -11.97 -11.73
N ASP A 56 -2.28 -10.75 -11.33
CA ASP A 56 -3.25 -9.89 -12.02
C ASP A 56 -2.59 -9.03 -13.13
N GLY A 57 -1.29 -9.24 -13.42
CA GLY A 57 -0.58 -8.64 -14.54
C GLY A 57 0.08 -7.28 -14.23
N PHE A 58 0.22 -6.92 -12.97
CA PHE A 58 0.92 -5.70 -12.55
C PHE A 58 2.38 -6.02 -12.19
N ASP A 59 3.31 -5.34 -12.82
CA ASP A 59 4.73 -5.37 -12.44
C ASP A 59 4.96 -4.37 -11.30
N ALA A 60 4.91 -4.85 -10.07
CA ALA A 60 5.00 -4.05 -8.87
C ALA A 60 5.86 -4.72 -7.79
N GLN A 61 6.64 -3.92 -7.07
CA GLN A 61 7.39 -4.31 -5.88
C GLN A 61 6.73 -3.68 -4.65
N VAL A 62 6.36 -4.49 -3.66
CA VAL A 62 5.80 -4.01 -2.40
C VAL A 62 6.86 -4.04 -1.30
N ILE A 63 7.36 -2.86 -0.94
CA ILE A 63 8.42 -2.66 0.06
C ILE A 63 7.80 -2.75 1.44
N ASN A 64 8.13 -3.79 2.20
CA ASN A 64 7.67 -3.94 3.58
C ASN A 64 8.35 -2.92 4.49
N ALA A 65 7.62 -1.94 4.94
CA ALA A 65 8.03 -0.97 5.96
C ALA A 65 7.10 -1.04 7.18
N GLY A 66 6.66 -2.25 7.54
CA GLY A 66 5.95 -2.54 8.78
C GLY A 66 6.89 -2.65 9.96
N VAL A 67 6.51 -2.08 11.10
CA VAL A 67 7.23 -2.22 12.39
C VAL A 67 6.24 -2.58 13.48
N SER A 68 6.39 -3.78 14.06
CA SER A 68 5.48 -4.27 15.08
C SER A 68 5.42 -3.32 16.28
N GLY A 69 4.20 -2.97 16.69
CA GLY A 69 3.95 -2.07 17.80
C GLY A 69 4.01 -0.57 17.44
N ASP A 70 4.27 -0.21 16.19
CA ASP A 70 4.28 1.20 15.79
C ASP A 70 2.92 1.86 15.95
N THR A 71 2.95 3.03 16.55
CA THR A 71 1.85 4.00 16.54
C THR A 71 1.96 4.91 15.31
N THR A 72 0.98 5.76 15.11
CA THR A 72 1.04 6.82 14.09
C THR A 72 2.27 7.72 14.30
N ALA A 73 2.63 8.03 15.55
CA ALA A 73 3.84 8.79 15.89
C ALA A 73 5.14 8.04 15.51
N GLY A 74 5.18 6.70 15.75
CA GLY A 74 6.30 5.87 15.35
C GLY A 74 6.49 5.88 13.83
N GLY A 75 5.43 5.61 13.08
CA GLY A 75 5.44 5.67 11.62
C GLY A 75 5.86 7.03 11.07
N LEU A 76 5.36 8.12 11.65
CA LEU A 76 5.75 9.48 11.27
C LEU A 76 7.24 9.73 11.48
N SER A 77 7.78 9.30 12.61
CA SER A 77 9.19 9.52 12.98
C SER A 77 10.17 8.87 12.00
N ARG A 78 9.81 7.71 11.43
CA ARG A 78 10.66 6.94 10.51
C ARG A 78 10.27 7.07 9.03
N LEU A 79 9.28 7.90 8.70
CA LEU A 79 8.79 8.04 7.32
C LEU A 79 9.92 8.39 6.34
N ALA A 80 10.79 9.33 6.69
CA ALA A 80 11.90 9.74 5.84
C ALA A 80 12.88 8.58 5.58
N TRP A 81 13.17 7.77 6.60
CA TRP A 81 13.99 6.57 6.46
C TRP A 81 13.29 5.50 5.63
N ALA A 82 11.99 5.28 5.84
CA ALA A 82 11.19 4.29 5.10
C ALA A 82 11.08 4.63 3.60
N LEU A 83 11.02 5.91 3.26
CA LEU A 83 11.05 6.37 1.87
C LEU A 83 12.39 6.10 1.18
N GLY A 84 13.49 6.06 1.94
CA GLY A 84 14.83 5.79 1.44
C GLY A 84 15.39 6.92 0.57
N ASP A 85 16.44 6.54 -0.19
CA ASP A 85 17.09 7.45 -1.13
C ASP A 85 16.33 7.53 -2.46
N LYS A 86 16.61 8.57 -3.25
CA LYS A 86 16.02 8.71 -4.59
C LYS A 86 16.56 7.63 -5.55
N PRO A 87 15.72 7.11 -6.46
CA PRO A 87 14.32 7.51 -6.68
C PRO A 87 13.38 7.00 -5.57
N LEU A 88 12.49 7.87 -5.10
CA LEU A 88 11.48 7.51 -4.11
C LEU A 88 10.48 6.49 -4.68
N PRO A 89 9.77 5.71 -3.81
CA PRO A 89 8.63 4.92 -4.25
C PRO A 89 7.57 5.83 -4.89
N GLY A 90 7.00 5.41 -6.02
CA GLY A 90 5.93 6.17 -6.69
C GLY A 90 4.59 6.08 -5.96
N TYR A 91 4.45 5.07 -5.09
CA TYR A 91 3.21 4.73 -4.39
C TYR A 91 3.47 4.42 -2.93
N ALA A 92 2.46 4.66 -2.08
CA ALA A 92 2.47 4.24 -0.69
C ALA A 92 1.10 3.67 -0.27
N MET A 93 1.14 2.72 0.62
CA MET A 93 0.02 2.26 1.43
C MET A 93 0.33 2.61 2.87
N VAL A 94 -0.53 3.39 3.53
CA VAL A 94 -0.36 3.82 4.93
C VAL A 94 -1.37 3.09 5.79
N GLU A 95 -0.88 2.19 6.64
CA GLU A 95 -1.64 1.32 7.53
C GLU A 95 -1.12 1.51 8.96
N LEU A 96 -1.68 2.46 9.69
CA LEU A 96 -1.26 2.83 11.06
C LEU A 96 -2.48 3.29 11.86
N GLY A 97 -2.37 3.20 13.18
CA GLY A 97 -3.37 3.69 14.13
C GLY A 97 -3.93 2.60 15.04
N ALA A 98 -3.79 1.31 14.68
CA ALA A 98 -4.23 0.21 15.53
C ALA A 98 -3.58 0.28 16.92
N ASN A 99 -2.27 0.53 16.99
CA ASN A 99 -1.55 0.63 18.26
C ASN A 99 -1.90 1.89 19.05
N ASP A 100 -2.24 2.99 18.41
CA ASP A 100 -2.77 4.18 19.08
C ASP A 100 -4.08 3.84 19.79
N MET A 101 -4.99 3.20 19.08
CA MET A 101 -6.28 2.76 19.60
C MET A 101 -6.12 1.72 20.72
N LEU A 102 -5.29 0.68 20.53
CA LEU A 102 -5.07 -0.37 21.52
C LEU A 102 -4.47 0.17 22.84
N ARG A 103 -3.72 1.26 22.77
CA ARG A 103 -3.12 1.94 23.94
C ARG A 103 -3.99 3.07 24.49
N GLY A 104 -5.16 3.32 23.91
CA GLY A 104 -6.07 4.40 24.34
C GLY A 104 -5.47 5.80 24.19
N LEU A 105 -4.60 6.01 23.17
CA LEU A 105 -4.04 7.32 22.89
C LEU A 105 -5.12 8.25 22.33
N ASP A 106 -4.94 9.56 22.49
CA ASP A 106 -5.92 10.53 22.00
C ASP A 106 -6.06 10.43 20.47
N PRO A 107 -7.27 10.21 19.93
CA PRO A 107 -7.53 10.18 18.49
C PRO A 107 -7.04 11.43 17.75
N LYS A 108 -7.01 12.59 18.41
CA LYS A 108 -6.49 13.84 17.81
C LYS A 108 -4.99 13.76 17.53
N GLU A 109 -4.23 13.08 18.37
CA GLU A 109 -2.79 12.87 18.15
C GLU A 109 -2.58 11.92 16.96
N ALA A 110 -3.34 10.82 16.90
CA ALA A 110 -3.31 9.90 15.78
C ALA A 110 -3.67 10.61 14.46
N GLU A 111 -4.72 11.45 14.46
CA GLU A 111 -5.11 12.28 13.32
C GLU A 111 -3.97 13.22 12.90
N ALA A 112 -3.36 13.94 13.83
CA ALA A 112 -2.30 14.89 13.53
C ALA A 112 -1.05 14.22 12.96
N ASN A 113 -0.70 13.02 13.43
CA ASN A 113 0.42 12.25 12.91
C ASN A 113 0.14 11.73 11.49
N LEU A 114 -1.04 11.15 11.24
CA LEU A 114 -1.46 10.69 9.91
C LEU A 114 -1.57 11.85 8.93
N ASP A 115 -2.05 13.00 9.37
CA ASP A 115 -2.08 14.24 8.57
C ASP A 115 -0.68 14.64 8.10
N GLN A 116 0.30 14.63 8.98
CA GLN A 116 1.69 14.93 8.62
C GLN A 116 2.29 13.87 7.68
N ILE A 117 1.98 12.58 7.87
CA ILE A 117 2.42 11.50 6.98
C ILE A 117 1.89 11.76 5.57
N LEU A 118 0.58 11.98 5.43
CA LEU A 118 -0.09 12.21 4.14
C LEU A 118 0.40 13.50 3.48
N SER A 119 0.61 14.58 4.24
CA SER A 119 1.20 15.81 3.72
C SER A 119 2.56 15.55 3.10
N ARG A 120 3.49 14.92 3.84
CA ARG A 120 4.85 14.64 3.35
C ARG A 120 4.87 13.72 2.12
N LEU A 121 3.99 12.71 2.07
CA LEU A 121 3.86 11.83 0.91
C LEU A 121 3.33 12.61 -0.31
N THR A 122 2.33 13.46 -0.11
CA THR A 122 1.77 14.32 -1.16
C THR A 122 2.81 15.31 -1.70
N ASP A 123 3.56 15.98 -0.81
CA ASP A 123 4.62 16.91 -1.17
C ASP A 123 5.76 16.22 -1.95
N ALA A 124 6.02 14.96 -1.63
CA ALA A 124 6.96 14.11 -2.35
C ALA A 124 6.43 13.55 -3.69
N GLY A 125 5.17 13.80 -4.03
CA GLY A 125 4.52 13.28 -5.24
C GLY A 125 4.19 11.79 -5.19
N VAL A 126 4.18 11.18 -3.99
CA VAL A 126 3.88 9.75 -3.76
C VAL A 126 2.37 9.56 -3.75
N LYS A 127 1.83 8.74 -4.66
CA LYS A 127 0.41 8.41 -4.68
C LYS A 127 0.09 7.45 -3.55
N THR A 128 -0.86 7.82 -2.69
CA THR A 128 -1.10 7.12 -1.44
C THR A 128 -2.49 6.48 -1.40
N LEU A 129 -2.56 5.22 -0.94
CA LEU A 129 -3.77 4.57 -0.44
C LEU A 129 -3.74 4.66 1.09
N LEU A 130 -4.74 5.29 1.68
CA LEU A 130 -4.93 5.28 3.12
C LEU A 130 -5.73 4.03 3.51
N VAL A 131 -5.21 3.27 4.48
CA VAL A 131 -5.82 2.05 4.98
C VAL A 131 -6.31 2.30 6.39
N GLY A 132 -7.63 2.25 6.57
CA GLY A 132 -8.29 2.58 7.82
C GLY A 132 -8.30 1.43 8.84
N MET A 133 -8.46 1.84 10.09
CA MET A 133 -8.73 0.99 11.24
C MET A 133 -10.03 1.44 11.92
N ARG A 134 -10.59 0.57 12.78
CA ARG A 134 -11.80 0.87 13.56
C ARG A 134 -11.58 0.58 15.03
N ALA A 135 -12.09 1.46 15.88
CA ALA A 135 -12.06 1.25 17.32
C ALA A 135 -13.21 0.32 17.76
N PRO A 136 -12.93 -0.66 18.61
CA PRO A 136 -13.98 -1.49 19.19
C PRO A 136 -14.81 -0.68 20.21
N GLY A 137 -16.09 -1.05 20.39
CA GLY A 137 -17.02 -0.30 21.21
C GLY A 137 -16.72 -0.27 22.73
N ASN A 138 -15.76 -1.08 23.21
CA ASN A 138 -15.34 -1.10 24.62
C ASN A 138 -14.57 0.15 25.08
N TRP A 139 -14.09 0.98 24.14
CA TRP A 139 -13.46 2.28 24.44
C TRP A 139 -14.49 3.41 24.72
N GLY A 140 -15.78 3.10 24.59
CA GLY A 140 -16.85 4.10 24.69
C GLY A 140 -17.11 4.79 23.34
N ARG A 141 -18.35 5.28 23.22
CA ARG A 141 -18.87 5.83 21.97
C ARG A 141 -18.09 7.04 21.47
N ASP A 142 -17.78 7.96 22.36
CA ASP A 142 -17.08 9.21 21.99
C ASP A 142 -15.69 8.93 21.40
N TYR A 143 -14.96 8.00 22.00
CA TYR A 143 -13.65 7.58 21.49
C TYR A 143 -13.79 6.89 20.13
N GLN A 144 -14.72 5.95 20.01
CA GLN A 144 -14.98 5.22 18.78
C GLN A 144 -15.32 6.16 17.62
N GLU A 145 -16.28 7.07 17.84
CA GLU A 145 -16.69 8.04 16.83
C GLU A 145 -15.52 8.95 16.42
N ALA A 146 -14.73 9.44 17.39
CA ALA A 146 -13.56 10.27 17.12
C ALA A 146 -12.48 9.54 16.34
N PHE A 147 -12.18 8.29 16.70
CA PHE A 147 -11.15 7.48 16.03
C PHE A 147 -11.58 7.08 14.62
N ASP A 148 -12.80 6.56 14.46
CA ASP A 148 -13.29 6.08 13.16
C ASP A 148 -13.45 7.22 12.14
N ALA A 149 -13.65 8.47 12.61
CA ALA A 149 -13.73 9.65 11.75
C ALA A 149 -12.39 10.11 11.15
N ILE A 150 -11.24 9.69 11.70
CA ILE A 150 -9.90 10.11 11.25
C ILE A 150 -9.68 9.82 9.77
N TYR A 151 -9.89 8.57 9.38
CA TYR A 151 -9.52 8.08 8.05
C TYR A 151 -10.35 8.72 6.92
N PRO A 152 -11.70 8.75 6.98
CA PRO A 152 -12.49 9.40 5.94
C PRO A 152 -12.20 10.90 5.84
N LYS A 153 -12.01 11.59 6.98
CA LYS A 153 -11.65 13.01 7.00
C LYS A 153 -10.32 13.30 6.31
N LEU A 154 -9.31 12.48 6.58
CA LEU A 154 -7.97 12.65 5.97
C LEU A 154 -7.96 12.22 4.50
N ALA A 155 -8.67 11.15 4.15
CA ALA A 155 -8.81 10.72 2.76
C ALA A 155 -9.44 11.82 1.89
N ASP A 156 -10.49 12.46 2.39
CA ASP A 156 -11.15 13.59 1.70
C ASP A 156 -10.21 14.81 1.59
N LYS A 157 -9.55 15.19 2.70
CA LYS A 157 -8.61 16.31 2.75
C LYS A 157 -7.50 16.18 1.69
N TYR A 158 -6.89 15.00 1.58
CA TYR A 158 -5.77 14.75 0.66
C TYR A 158 -6.21 14.20 -0.70
N ARG A 159 -7.51 13.94 -0.89
CA ARG A 159 -8.09 13.33 -2.10
C ARG A 159 -7.40 12.01 -2.46
N VAL A 160 -7.13 11.20 -1.46
CA VAL A 160 -6.55 9.86 -1.60
C VAL A 160 -7.62 8.79 -1.45
N PRO A 161 -7.50 7.65 -2.15
CA PRO A 161 -8.39 6.53 -1.91
C PRO A 161 -8.27 6.02 -0.48
N LEU A 162 -9.40 5.57 0.09
CA LEU A 162 -9.50 5.00 1.42
C LEU A 162 -9.94 3.54 1.34
N TYR A 163 -9.15 2.62 1.89
CA TYR A 163 -9.65 1.29 2.27
C TYR A 163 -10.19 1.39 3.71
N PRO A 164 -11.51 1.30 3.91
CA PRO A 164 -12.11 1.79 5.17
C PRO A 164 -11.73 1.03 6.43
N PHE A 165 -11.45 -0.29 6.32
CA PHE A 165 -11.09 -1.13 7.46
C PHE A 165 -10.27 -2.33 7.01
N LEU A 166 -8.97 -2.35 7.37
CA LEU A 166 -8.05 -3.41 6.95
C LEU A 166 -8.54 -4.82 7.29
N LEU A 167 -9.08 -4.99 8.49
CA LEU A 167 -9.50 -6.29 9.02
C LEU A 167 -10.97 -6.64 8.69
N ASP A 168 -11.58 -5.97 7.69
CA ASP A 168 -12.93 -6.30 7.27
C ASP A 168 -13.05 -7.76 6.79
N GLY A 169 -13.96 -8.51 7.44
CA GLY A 169 -14.14 -9.96 7.21
C GLY A 169 -13.07 -10.87 7.83
N VAL A 170 -12.17 -10.30 8.65
CA VAL A 170 -11.12 -11.04 9.37
C VAL A 170 -11.22 -10.82 10.88
N ALA A 171 -11.49 -9.58 11.30
CA ALA A 171 -11.57 -9.25 12.72
C ALA A 171 -12.55 -10.18 13.46
N LEU A 172 -12.13 -10.67 14.63
CA LEU A 172 -12.91 -11.52 15.53
C LEU A 172 -13.27 -12.93 14.98
N ASP A 173 -12.81 -13.31 13.79
CA ASP A 173 -12.94 -14.69 13.33
C ASP A 173 -11.72 -15.52 13.80
N PRO A 174 -11.90 -16.49 14.75
CA PRO A 174 -10.78 -17.27 15.28
C PRO A 174 -10.13 -18.17 14.21
N LYS A 175 -10.77 -18.40 13.06
CA LYS A 175 -10.19 -19.17 11.96
C LYS A 175 -9.23 -18.33 11.11
N LEU A 176 -9.38 -17.00 11.16
CA LEU A 176 -8.62 -16.05 10.34
C LEU A 176 -7.59 -15.25 11.19
N ASN A 177 -7.62 -15.43 12.51
CA ASN A 177 -6.71 -14.75 13.42
C ASN A 177 -5.78 -15.75 14.12
N GLN A 178 -4.63 -15.27 14.57
CA GLN A 178 -3.71 -15.98 15.42
C GLN A 178 -4.32 -16.16 16.82
N GLY A 179 -3.64 -16.95 17.69
CA GLY A 179 -4.13 -17.24 19.03
C GLY A 179 -4.31 -16.03 19.95
N ASP A 180 -3.79 -14.87 19.58
CA ASP A 180 -3.96 -13.60 20.30
C ASP A 180 -5.29 -12.90 19.98
N GLY A 181 -5.99 -13.33 18.93
CA GLY A 181 -7.27 -12.75 18.48
C GLY A 181 -7.17 -11.35 17.87
N LEU A 182 -5.96 -10.84 17.63
CA LEU A 182 -5.69 -9.49 17.12
C LEU A 182 -5.05 -9.52 15.72
N HIS A 183 -4.05 -10.42 15.55
CA HIS A 183 -3.30 -10.48 14.31
C HIS A 183 -3.89 -11.54 13.37
N PRO A 184 -4.02 -11.24 12.07
CA PRO A 184 -4.44 -12.22 11.09
C PRO A 184 -3.42 -13.37 11.00
N ASN A 185 -3.90 -14.61 10.82
CA ASN A 185 -3.09 -15.72 10.39
C ASN A 185 -2.89 -15.71 8.87
N ALA A 186 -2.22 -16.71 8.29
CA ALA A 186 -1.96 -16.77 6.86
C ALA A 186 -3.26 -16.72 6.01
N ASP A 187 -4.33 -17.40 6.44
CA ASP A 187 -5.62 -17.37 5.75
C ASP A 187 -6.28 -16.00 5.86
N GLY A 188 -6.20 -15.36 7.04
CA GLY A 188 -6.66 -14.00 7.25
C GLY A 188 -5.94 -12.98 6.36
N VAL A 189 -4.62 -13.13 6.19
CA VAL A 189 -3.84 -12.31 5.25
C VAL A 189 -4.35 -12.49 3.82
N MET A 190 -4.66 -13.72 3.39
CA MET A 190 -5.20 -13.95 2.04
C MET A 190 -6.57 -13.29 1.83
N VAL A 191 -7.43 -13.27 2.85
CA VAL A 191 -8.70 -12.53 2.81
C VAL A 191 -8.45 -11.02 2.65
N ILE A 192 -7.54 -10.47 3.44
CA ILE A 192 -7.16 -9.04 3.35
C ILE A 192 -6.64 -8.73 1.94
N VAL A 193 -5.68 -9.49 1.43
CA VAL A 193 -5.10 -9.31 0.09
C VAL A 193 -6.17 -9.34 -0.98
N GLY A 194 -7.09 -10.32 -0.94
CA GLY A 194 -8.17 -10.44 -1.90
C GLY A 194 -9.07 -9.21 -2.00
N ARG A 195 -9.25 -8.49 -0.88
CA ARG A 195 -10.08 -7.28 -0.81
C ARG A 195 -9.30 -5.99 -1.07
N LEU A 196 -8.01 -5.96 -0.69
CA LEU A 196 -7.15 -4.79 -0.80
C LEU A 196 -6.57 -4.62 -2.21
N ALA A 197 -6.20 -5.73 -2.89
CA ALA A 197 -5.54 -5.70 -4.19
C ALA A 197 -6.30 -4.87 -5.24
N PRO A 198 -7.63 -4.97 -5.41
CA PRO A 198 -8.33 -4.17 -6.41
C PRO A 198 -8.19 -2.65 -6.22
N MET A 199 -8.03 -2.18 -4.98
CA MET A 199 -7.81 -0.75 -4.73
C MET A 199 -6.38 -0.33 -5.05
N VAL A 200 -5.39 -1.20 -4.77
CA VAL A 200 -3.99 -0.97 -5.16
C VAL A 200 -3.86 -0.98 -6.68
N GLU A 201 -4.49 -1.91 -7.37
CA GLU A 201 -4.55 -1.98 -8.84
C GLU A 201 -5.13 -0.69 -9.44
N SER A 202 -6.25 -0.20 -8.89
CA SER A 202 -6.87 1.06 -9.31
C SER A 202 -5.92 2.25 -9.10
N LEU A 203 -5.17 2.27 -7.99
CA LEU A 203 -4.15 3.29 -7.71
C LEU A 203 -3.02 3.27 -8.77
N LEU A 204 -2.57 2.08 -9.15
CA LEU A 204 -1.55 1.87 -10.18
C LEU A 204 -2.06 2.29 -11.57
N GLN A 205 -3.28 1.90 -11.96
CA GLN A 205 -3.91 2.24 -13.24
C GLN A 205 -4.14 3.75 -13.39
N GLY A 206 -4.55 4.44 -12.35
CA GLY A 206 -4.72 5.89 -12.34
C GLY A 206 -3.43 6.68 -12.66
N ALA A 207 -2.26 6.02 -12.57
CA ALA A 207 -0.98 6.55 -13.03
C ALA A 207 -0.77 6.42 -14.55
N HIS A 208 -1.19 5.28 -15.12
CA HIS A 208 -1.05 5.02 -16.55
C HIS A 208 -1.96 5.94 -17.39
N SER A 209 -3.18 6.20 -16.92
CA SER A 209 -4.13 7.09 -17.62
C SER A 209 -3.63 8.53 -17.78
N LYS A 210 -2.82 9.05 -16.84
CA LYS A 210 -2.24 10.40 -16.92
C LYS A 210 -0.97 10.47 -17.78
N ALA A 211 -0.27 9.36 -17.98
CA ALA A 211 0.94 9.31 -18.81
C ALA A 211 0.61 9.25 -20.32
N VAL A 212 -0.49 8.58 -20.70
CA VAL A 212 -0.95 8.44 -22.09
C VAL A 212 -1.54 9.74 -22.67
N ASN A 213 -2.00 10.68 -21.84
CA ASN A 213 -2.61 11.94 -22.28
C ASN A 213 -1.63 13.14 -22.32
N LYS A 214 -0.32 12.89 -22.37
CA LYS A 214 0.72 13.94 -22.45
C LYS A 214 1.47 14.02 -23.80
N ASP A 215 0.97 13.30 -24.83
CA ASP A 215 1.49 13.41 -26.21
C ASP A 215 0.61 14.30 -27.09
#